data_551601fcfd48b6dcd19ea695c67fd014
#
_entry.id   551601fcfd48b6dcd19ea695c67fd014
#
_cell.length_a   1.000
_cell.length_b   1.000
_cell.length_c   1.000
_cell.angle_alpha   90.00
_cell.angle_beta   90.00
_cell.angle_gamma   90.00
#
_symmetry.space_group_name_H-M   'P 1'
#
loop_
_entity.id
_entity.type
_entity.pdbx_description
1 polymer ?
#
loop_
_entity_poly.entity_id
_entity_poly.type
_entity_poly.pdbx_seq_one_letter_code
_entity_poly.pdbx_strand_id
1 'polypeptide(L)'
;QAFGAGNFRECTNMLARAIAVALLLGLLILTLQYPLGEAALWAMNGSQMTRDYYYTRIWAVPAGILLFGLNGWYNGMQNAVIPMCTAVTVNIVHMSCSLWFAFRMDMGIVGIAYGSVIAQWTGVALSVVLLRIFYRKKITRIDWREVVDLKPLRAFFAVNRDIILRTLCIVAVYTFFTGASARMDDPAMLAVNTLLLELFTLFSYMNDGFAYAAEALTGRFIGARDERSLRDCLRKCILWGMVVSVVFVGLYVGWWRELVGIFVEPDAPNAAAIVALAGRYIGWIIAIPLAGAMPFIMDGIMVGATHSRIMRNSMFCSTAAYFAIYYGLYGWIGNNALWLAFTLYMFLR
;
A
#
# COMPACT_ATOMS: atom_id res chain seq x y z
N GLN A 1 -11.62 -5.76 -16.27
CA GLN A 1 -12.69 -6.52 -16.95
C GLN A 1 -13.18 -5.81 -18.23
N ALA A 2 -13.55 -4.53 -18.20
CA ALA A 2 -13.99 -3.77 -19.37
C ALA A 2 -12.96 -3.80 -20.52
N PHE A 3 -11.66 -3.68 -20.20
CA PHE A 3 -10.58 -3.81 -21.18
C PHE A 3 -10.53 -5.19 -21.82
N GLY A 4 -10.66 -6.25 -21.03
CA GLY A 4 -10.69 -7.64 -21.54
C GLY A 4 -11.88 -7.92 -22.44
N ALA A 5 -13.04 -7.30 -22.15
CA ALA A 5 -14.25 -7.36 -22.97
C ALA A 5 -14.18 -6.47 -24.23
N GLY A 6 -13.10 -5.71 -24.45
CA GLY A 6 -12.97 -4.77 -25.57
C GLY A 6 -13.86 -3.53 -25.44
N ASN A 7 -14.47 -3.30 -24.29
CA ASN A 7 -15.39 -2.17 -24.06
C ASN A 7 -14.62 -0.91 -23.65
N PHE A 8 -14.04 -0.22 -24.63
CA PHE A 8 -13.28 1.02 -24.39
C PHE A 8 -14.14 2.20 -23.91
N ARG A 9 -15.45 2.18 -24.19
CA ARG A 9 -16.38 3.19 -23.66
C ARG A 9 -16.47 3.08 -22.15
N GLU A 10 -16.66 1.87 -21.62
CA GLU A 10 -16.69 1.65 -20.17
C GLU A 10 -15.30 1.91 -19.52
N CYS A 11 -14.19 1.60 -20.20
CA CYS A 11 -12.86 1.98 -19.71
C CYS A 11 -12.73 3.50 -19.56
N THR A 12 -13.28 4.28 -20.51
CA THR A 12 -13.28 5.76 -20.45
C THR A 12 -14.20 6.27 -19.35
N ASN A 13 -15.39 5.69 -19.18
CA ASN A 13 -16.32 6.05 -18.12
C ASN A 13 -15.74 5.76 -16.71
N MET A 14 -15.02 4.64 -16.55
CA MET A 14 -14.32 4.32 -15.30
C MET A 14 -13.22 5.32 -15.00
N LEU A 15 -12.45 5.76 -16.02
CA LEU A 15 -11.46 6.82 -15.84
C LEU A 15 -12.12 8.12 -15.39
N ALA A 16 -13.21 8.52 -16.04
CA ALA A 16 -13.93 9.74 -15.70
C ALA A 16 -14.50 9.68 -14.28
N ARG A 17 -15.06 8.54 -13.86
CA ARG A 17 -15.54 8.31 -12.49
C ARG A 17 -14.39 8.41 -11.48
N ALA A 18 -13.27 7.74 -11.74
CA ALA A 18 -12.09 7.79 -10.86
C ALA A 18 -11.56 9.22 -10.68
N ILE A 19 -11.45 9.99 -11.77
CA ILE A 19 -11.01 11.39 -11.73
C ILE A 19 -12.02 12.24 -10.96
N ALA A 20 -13.33 12.12 -11.25
CA ALA A 20 -14.37 12.89 -10.57
C ALA A 20 -14.38 12.63 -9.06
N VAL A 21 -14.32 11.36 -8.65
CA VAL A 21 -14.27 10.98 -7.23
C VAL A 21 -12.98 11.48 -6.58
N ALA A 22 -11.83 11.36 -7.25
CA ALA A 22 -10.56 11.84 -6.74
C ALA A 22 -10.57 13.37 -6.51
N LEU A 23 -11.12 14.13 -7.44
CA LEU A 23 -11.25 15.59 -7.31
C LEU A 23 -12.23 15.96 -6.19
N LEU A 24 -13.37 15.29 -6.10
CA LEU A 24 -14.35 15.53 -5.03
C LEU A 24 -13.77 15.23 -3.65
N LEU A 25 -13.09 14.10 -3.49
CA LEU A 25 -12.42 13.75 -2.23
C LEU A 25 -11.28 14.70 -1.90
N GLY A 26 -10.47 15.07 -2.89
CA GLY A 26 -9.40 16.04 -2.72
C GLY A 26 -9.93 17.40 -2.27
N LEU A 27 -11.00 17.89 -2.90
CA LEU A 27 -11.67 19.14 -2.52
C LEU A 27 -12.28 19.04 -1.10
N LEU A 28 -12.94 17.94 -0.79
CA LEU A 28 -13.50 17.69 0.54
C LEU A 28 -12.42 17.74 1.63
N ILE A 29 -11.27 17.10 1.41
CA ILE A 29 -10.16 17.11 2.36
C ILE A 29 -9.59 18.53 2.51
N LEU A 30 -9.44 19.27 1.41
CA LEU A 30 -9.00 20.67 1.46
C LEU A 30 -9.99 21.58 2.18
N THR A 31 -11.30 21.38 2.03
CA THR A 31 -12.30 22.17 2.77
C THR A 31 -12.31 21.82 4.27
N LEU A 32 -12.02 20.57 4.60
CA LEU A 32 -11.95 20.09 5.99
C LEU A 32 -10.53 20.17 6.57
N GLN A 33 -9.57 20.82 5.91
CA GLN A 33 -8.17 20.84 6.33
C GLN A 33 -7.97 21.40 7.75
N TYR A 34 -8.74 22.43 8.14
CA TYR A 34 -8.64 23.02 9.47
C TYR A 34 -9.14 22.09 10.56
N PRO A 35 -10.41 21.62 10.56
CA PRO A 35 -10.88 20.72 11.62
C PRO A 35 -10.08 19.40 11.66
N LEU A 36 -9.67 18.84 10.53
CA LEU A 36 -8.84 17.64 10.50
C LEU A 36 -7.43 17.91 11.04
N GLY A 37 -6.83 19.05 10.67
CA GLY A 37 -5.50 19.45 11.12
C GLY A 37 -5.46 19.70 12.61
N GLU A 38 -6.39 20.49 13.15
CA GLU A 38 -6.44 20.76 14.59
C GLU A 38 -6.71 19.50 15.41
N ALA A 39 -7.60 18.61 14.93
CA ALA A 39 -7.85 17.33 15.60
C ALA A 39 -6.59 16.43 15.60
N ALA A 40 -5.87 16.36 14.48
CA ALA A 40 -4.63 15.60 14.37
C ALA A 40 -3.52 16.18 15.26
N LEU A 41 -3.34 17.51 15.24
CA LEU A 41 -2.35 18.21 16.05
C LEU A 41 -2.63 18.04 17.55
N TRP A 42 -3.89 18.12 17.93
CA TRP A 42 -4.31 17.87 19.33
C TRP A 42 -4.01 16.42 19.75
N ALA A 43 -4.36 15.44 18.92
CA ALA A 43 -4.14 14.03 19.22
C ALA A 43 -2.64 13.65 19.30
N MET A 44 -1.79 14.35 18.56
CA MET A 44 -0.33 14.10 18.50
C MET A 44 0.48 15.02 19.42
N ASN A 45 -0.12 15.95 20.15
CA ASN A 45 0.56 17.05 20.83
C ASN A 45 1.53 17.79 19.89
N GLY A 46 1.04 18.07 18.67
CA GLY A 46 1.88 18.60 17.59
C GLY A 46 2.45 19.99 17.89
N SER A 47 3.73 20.18 17.56
CA SER A 47 4.42 21.47 17.64
C SER A 47 3.99 22.42 16.52
N GLN A 48 4.40 23.70 16.61
CA GLN A 48 4.20 24.67 15.53
C GLN A 48 4.83 24.17 14.21
N MET A 49 5.99 23.55 14.27
CA MET A 49 6.67 22.94 13.11
C MET A 49 5.81 21.84 12.46
N THR A 50 5.15 21.01 13.25
CA THR A 50 4.22 19.97 12.76
C THR A 50 3.01 20.63 12.09
N ARG A 51 2.50 21.74 12.62
CA ARG A 51 1.41 22.51 12.04
C ARG A 51 1.79 23.07 10.67
N ASP A 52 2.93 23.73 10.57
CA ASP A 52 3.39 24.34 9.31
C ASP A 52 3.64 23.26 8.24
N TYR A 53 4.21 22.13 8.63
CA TYR A 53 4.36 20.96 7.75
C TYR A 53 3.02 20.45 7.25
N TYR A 54 2.04 20.24 8.15
CA TYR A 54 0.71 19.74 7.80
C TYR A 54 0.00 20.63 6.79
N TYR A 55 -0.11 21.94 7.08
CA TYR A 55 -0.82 22.88 6.22
C TYR A 55 -0.14 23.11 4.88
N THR A 56 1.15 22.90 4.79
CA THR A 56 1.86 22.88 3.49
C THR A 56 1.60 21.56 2.75
N ARG A 57 1.76 20.44 3.42
CA ARG A 57 1.68 19.11 2.80
C ARG A 57 0.27 18.75 2.32
N ILE A 58 -0.77 19.26 2.95
CA ILE A 58 -2.18 18.94 2.61
C ILE A 58 -2.51 19.23 1.14
N TRP A 59 -1.84 20.18 0.50
CA TRP A 59 -1.99 20.53 -0.91
C TRP A 59 -1.51 19.44 -1.88
N ALA A 60 -0.73 18.46 -1.40
CA ALA A 60 -0.35 17.28 -2.16
C ALA A 60 -1.45 16.22 -2.22
N VAL A 61 -2.41 16.23 -1.27
CA VAL A 61 -3.42 15.18 -1.13
C VAL A 61 -4.30 15.02 -2.36
N PRO A 62 -4.87 16.09 -2.96
CA PRO A 62 -5.67 15.94 -4.18
C PRO A 62 -4.88 15.30 -5.33
N ALA A 63 -3.62 15.72 -5.50
CA ALA A 63 -2.74 15.15 -6.52
C ALA A 63 -2.44 13.67 -6.25
N GLY A 64 -2.17 13.30 -5.00
CA GLY A 64 -1.95 11.91 -4.60
C GLY A 64 -3.16 11.02 -4.89
N ILE A 65 -4.37 11.44 -4.50
CA ILE A 65 -5.60 10.68 -4.74
C ILE A 65 -5.84 10.54 -6.26
N LEU A 66 -5.60 11.60 -7.02
CA LEU A 66 -5.74 11.58 -8.48
C LEU A 66 -4.74 10.62 -9.12
N LEU A 67 -3.49 10.59 -8.65
CA LEU A 67 -2.48 9.63 -9.12
C LEU A 67 -2.86 8.18 -8.81
N PHE A 68 -3.43 7.89 -7.64
CA PHE A 68 -3.95 6.56 -7.34
C PHE A 68 -5.02 6.13 -8.35
N GLY A 69 -5.97 7.01 -8.67
CA GLY A 69 -7.00 6.74 -9.66
C GLY A 69 -6.44 6.49 -11.06
N LEU A 70 -5.51 7.35 -11.51
CA LEU A 70 -4.85 7.22 -12.81
C LEU A 70 -4.01 5.95 -12.91
N ASN A 71 -3.20 5.66 -11.89
CA ASN A 71 -2.35 4.45 -11.85
C ASN A 71 -3.18 3.16 -11.84
N GLY A 72 -4.29 3.14 -11.07
CA GLY A 72 -5.24 2.03 -11.09
C GLY A 72 -5.85 1.82 -12.47
N TRP A 73 -6.21 2.90 -13.16
CA TRP A 73 -6.73 2.81 -14.52
C TRP A 73 -5.69 2.27 -15.51
N TYR A 74 -4.43 2.74 -15.45
CA TYR A 74 -3.36 2.23 -16.31
C TYR A 74 -3.10 0.74 -16.07
N ASN A 75 -3.07 0.30 -14.83
CA ASN A 75 -2.93 -1.12 -14.49
C ASN A 75 -4.10 -1.93 -15.08
N GLY A 76 -5.33 -1.43 -14.98
CA GLY A 76 -6.51 -2.02 -15.62
C GLY A 76 -6.43 -2.08 -17.15
N MET A 77 -5.75 -1.09 -17.77
CA MET A 77 -5.44 -1.06 -19.21
C MET A 77 -4.21 -1.92 -19.59
N GLN A 78 -3.71 -2.74 -18.68
CA GLN A 78 -2.54 -3.62 -18.85
C GLN A 78 -1.23 -2.87 -19.14
N ASN A 79 -1.08 -1.69 -18.58
CA ASN A 79 0.11 -0.87 -18.75
C ASN A 79 0.70 -0.49 -17.38
N ALA A 80 1.65 -1.27 -16.90
CA ALA A 80 2.38 -0.99 -15.66
C ALA A 80 3.55 -0.02 -15.86
N VAL A 81 3.97 0.23 -17.11
CA VAL A 81 5.13 1.08 -17.43
C VAL A 81 4.84 2.55 -17.08
N ILE A 82 3.64 3.04 -17.40
CA ILE A 82 3.27 4.43 -17.08
C ILE A 82 3.24 4.69 -15.57
N PRO A 83 2.56 3.88 -14.73
CA PRO A 83 2.64 3.99 -13.28
C PRO A 83 4.08 3.94 -12.74
N MET A 84 4.91 3.04 -13.26
CA MET A 84 6.32 2.93 -12.88
C MET A 84 7.09 4.22 -13.21
N CYS A 85 7.01 4.70 -14.43
CA CYS A 85 7.67 5.95 -14.84
C CYS A 85 7.19 7.14 -14.01
N THR A 86 5.89 7.22 -13.74
CA THR A 86 5.30 8.27 -12.91
C THR A 86 5.82 8.18 -11.47
N ALA A 87 5.86 7.00 -10.87
CA ALA A 87 6.37 6.81 -9.52
C ALA A 87 7.85 7.17 -9.40
N VAL A 88 8.70 6.73 -10.35
CA VAL A 88 10.12 7.07 -10.39
C VAL A 88 10.31 8.58 -10.50
N THR A 89 9.57 9.24 -11.41
CA THR A 89 9.65 10.69 -11.60
C THR A 89 9.22 11.43 -10.33
N VAL A 90 8.11 11.04 -9.71
CA VAL A 90 7.65 11.62 -8.43
C VAL A 90 8.73 11.51 -7.36
N ASN A 91 9.37 10.35 -7.21
CA ASN A 91 10.41 10.16 -6.20
C ASN A 91 11.66 11.00 -6.50
N ILE A 92 12.14 11.05 -7.75
CA ILE A 92 13.28 11.88 -8.13
C ILE A 92 13.00 13.35 -7.87
N VAL A 93 11.85 13.85 -8.29
CA VAL A 93 11.45 15.26 -8.08
C VAL A 93 11.30 15.53 -6.58
N HIS A 94 10.67 14.63 -5.83
CA HIS A 94 10.53 14.78 -4.38
C HIS A 94 11.89 14.87 -3.67
N MET A 95 12.81 13.96 -3.95
CA MET A 95 14.15 13.99 -3.34
C MET A 95 14.90 15.27 -3.72
N SER A 96 14.93 15.62 -5.00
CA SER A 96 15.65 16.80 -5.49
C SER A 96 15.09 18.09 -4.91
N CYS A 97 13.77 18.28 -4.94
CA CYS A 97 13.13 19.48 -4.41
C CYS A 97 13.25 19.54 -2.88
N SER A 98 13.05 18.41 -2.18
CA SER A 98 13.15 18.36 -0.72
C SER A 98 14.57 18.72 -0.24
N LEU A 99 15.61 18.17 -0.87
CA LEU A 99 17.00 18.52 -0.55
C LEU A 99 17.29 19.99 -0.86
N TRP A 100 16.83 20.48 -2.01
CA TRP A 100 17.04 21.88 -2.38
C TRP A 100 16.37 22.86 -1.41
N PHE A 101 15.09 22.65 -1.10
CA PHE A 101 14.33 23.55 -0.21
C PHE A 101 14.79 23.41 1.25
N ALA A 102 15.04 22.19 1.74
CA ALA A 102 15.43 21.98 3.13
C ALA A 102 16.82 22.52 3.44
N PHE A 103 17.82 22.26 2.56
CA PHE A 103 19.22 22.58 2.86
C PHE A 103 19.73 23.84 2.14
N ARG A 104 19.30 24.10 0.90
CA ARG A 104 19.82 25.25 0.14
C ARG A 104 19.03 26.53 0.41
N MET A 105 17.74 26.40 0.66
CA MET A 105 16.85 27.54 0.98
C MET A 105 16.58 27.66 2.49
N ASP A 106 17.18 26.81 3.29
CA ASP A 106 17.06 26.80 4.76
C ASP A 106 15.60 26.74 5.28
N MET A 107 14.72 26.08 4.51
CA MET A 107 13.30 25.96 4.86
C MET A 107 13.02 24.79 5.81
N GLY A 108 14.02 23.97 6.15
CA GLY A 108 13.89 22.84 7.05
C GLY A 108 12.76 21.87 6.62
N ILE A 109 11.93 21.46 7.58
CA ILE A 109 10.86 20.46 7.36
C ILE A 109 9.76 20.97 6.42
N VAL A 110 9.50 22.27 6.39
CA VAL A 110 8.51 22.89 5.50
C VAL A 110 8.97 22.77 4.04
N GLY A 111 10.28 22.87 3.80
CA GLY A 111 10.88 22.64 2.48
C GLY A 111 10.62 21.22 1.96
N ILE A 112 10.67 20.21 2.83
CA ILE A 112 10.32 18.82 2.49
C ILE A 112 8.83 18.71 2.12
N ALA A 113 7.96 19.43 2.81
CA ALA A 113 6.53 19.46 2.48
C ALA A 113 6.28 20.08 1.10
N TYR A 114 6.93 21.21 0.74
CA TYR A 114 6.87 21.79 -0.60
C TYR A 114 7.41 20.85 -1.66
N GLY A 115 8.53 20.17 -1.41
CA GLY A 115 9.07 19.14 -2.29
C GLY A 115 8.05 18.05 -2.62
N SER A 116 7.29 17.62 -1.61
CA SER A 116 6.21 16.64 -1.78
C SER A 116 5.06 17.17 -2.65
N VAL A 117 4.63 18.43 -2.44
CA VAL A 117 3.55 19.04 -3.22
C VAL A 117 3.94 19.12 -4.70
N ILE A 118 5.12 19.66 -4.99
CA ILE A 118 5.64 19.80 -6.36
C ILE A 118 5.75 18.43 -7.02
N ALA A 119 6.29 17.42 -6.32
CA ALA A 119 6.45 16.08 -6.85
C ALA A 119 5.12 15.43 -7.23
N GLN A 120 4.11 15.51 -6.36
CA GLN A 120 2.79 14.91 -6.62
C GLN A 120 2.10 15.57 -7.83
N TRP A 121 2.12 16.90 -7.92
CA TRP A 121 1.55 17.60 -9.06
C TRP A 121 2.33 17.38 -10.36
N THR A 122 3.65 17.25 -10.29
CA THR A 122 4.49 16.83 -11.44
C THR A 122 4.09 15.44 -11.92
N GLY A 123 3.86 14.50 -11.00
CA GLY A 123 3.37 13.17 -11.32
C GLY A 123 2.01 13.19 -12.03
N VAL A 124 1.06 14.01 -11.56
CA VAL A 124 -0.24 14.21 -12.23
C VAL A 124 -0.05 14.76 -13.64
N ALA A 125 0.76 15.80 -13.79
CA ALA A 125 1.01 16.42 -15.10
C ALA A 125 1.62 15.40 -16.08
N LEU A 126 2.65 14.65 -15.64
CA LEU A 126 3.26 13.59 -16.44
C LEU A 126 2.25 12.52 -16.82
N SER A 127 1.48 12.02 -15.85
CA SER A 127 0.47 11.00 -16.08
C SER A 127 -0.56 11.45 -17.11
N VAL A 128 -1.07 12.68 -17.02
CA VAL A 128 -2.02 13.24 -18.00
C VAL A 128 -1.40 13.42 -19.38
N VAL A 129 -0.15 13.84 -19.47
CA VAL A 129 0.58 13.94 -20.74
C VAL A 129 0.71 12.56 -21.39
N LEU A 130 1.14 11.54 -20.64
CA LEU A 130 1.25 10.17 -21.12
C LEU A 130 -0.12 9.59 -21.53
N LEU A 131 -1.19 9.94 -20.80
CA LEU A 131 -2.55 9.58 -21.16
C LEU A 131 -2.91 10.11 -22.55
N ARG A 132 -2.62 11.40 -22.82
CA ARG A 132 -2.89 12.01 -24.12
C ARG A 132 -2.06 11.42 -25.25
N ILE A 133 -0.77 11.10 -24.99
CA ILE A 133 0.12 10.54 -26.02
C ILE A 133 -0.31 9.12 -26.39
N PHE A 134 -0.47 8.23 -25.40
CA PHE A 134 -0.63 6.80 -25.65
C PHE A 134 -2.09 6.35 -25.80
N TYR A 135 -3.05 7.09 -25.22
CA TYR A 135 -4.43 6.65 -25.17
C TYR A 135 -5.43 7.54 -25.91
N ARG A 136 -4.98 8.62 -26.57
CA ARG A 136 -5.86 9.55 -27.31
C ARG A 136 -6.83 8.85 -28.27
N LYS A 137 -6.37 7.77 -28.93
CA LYS A 137 -7.20 6.99 -29.88
C LYS A 137 -8.12 5.98 -29.21
N LYS A 138 -7.85 5.60 -27.96
CA LYS A 138 -8.63 4.61 -27.20
C LYS A 138 -9.65 5.25 -26.28
N ILE A 139 -9.47 6.51 -25.93
CA ILE A 139 -10.42 7.28 -25.12
C ILE A 139 -11.56 7.72 -26.03
N THR A 140 -12.75 7.27 -25.69
CA THR A 140 -13.99 7.66 -26.38
C THR A 140 -14.56 8.96 -25.80
N ARG A 141 -15.60 9.53 -26.42
CA ARG A 141 -16.32 10.65 -25.80
C ARG A 141 -16.90 10.25 -24.45
N ILE A 142 -16.67 11.07 -23.44
CA ILE A 142 -17.25 10.89 -22.10
C ILE A 142 -18.74 11.23 -22.19
N ASP A 143 -19.58 10.27 -21.84
CA ASP A 143 -21.00 10.51 -21.64
C ASP A 143 -21.28 10.70 -20.14
N TRP A 144 -21.42 11.95 -19.72
CA TRP A 144 -21.64 12.29 -18.33
C TRP A 144 -22.91 11.64 -17.74
N ARG A 145 -23.90 11.34 -18.57
CA ARG A 145 -25.13 10.62 -18.11
C ARG A 145 -24.80 9.20 -17.66
N GLU A 146 -23.95 8.51 -18.41
CA GLU A 146 -23.47 7.17 -18.03
C GLU A 146 -22.48 7.20 -16.86
N VAL A 147 -21.66 8.23 -16.78
CA VAL A 147 -20.69 8.41 -15.66
C VAL A 147 -21.42 8.55 -14.34
N VAL A 148 -22.55 9.31 -14.30
CA VAL A 148 -23.34 9.59 -13.09
C VAL A 148 -24.50 8.59 -12.91
N ASP A 149 -24.66 7.59 -13.80
CA ASP A 149 -25.70 6.58 -13.64
C ASP A 149 -25.56 5.88 -12.28
N LEU A 150 -26.67 5.87 -11.54
CA LEU A 150 -26.71 5.38 -10.16
C LEU A 150 -26.35 3.91 -10.02
N LYS A 151 -26.65 3.08 -11.02
CA LYS A 151 -26.41 1.64 -10.93
C LYS A 151 -24.92 1.28 -11.00
N PRO A 152 -24.14 1.71 -12.01
CA PRO A 152 -22.70 1.52 -12.04
C PRO A 152 -21.96 2.26 -10.90
N LEU A 153 -22.43 3.45 -10.53
CA LEU A 153 -21.85 4.23 -9.44
C LEU A 153 -22.03 3.52 -8.09
N ARG A 154 -23.19 2.93 -7.84
CA ARG A 154 -23.43 2.13 -6.62
C ARG A 154 -22.54 0.89 -6.55
N ALA A 155 -22.33 0.22 -7.68
CA ALA A 155 -21.40 -0.92 -7.76
C ALA A 155 -19.96 -0.48 -7.50
N PHE A 156 -19.53 0.63 -8.09
CA PHE A 156 -18.22 1.24 -7.85
C PHE A 156 -18.00 1.54 -6.36
N PHE A 157 -18.91 2.25 -5.72
CA PHE A 157 -18.80 2.56 -4.28
C PHE A 157 -18.89 1.33 -3.38
N ALA A 158 -19.65 0.30 -3.77
CA ALA A 158 -19.73 -0.94 -2.98
C ALA A 158 -18.36 -1.66 -2.92
N VAL A 159 -17.68 -1.77 -4.06
CA VAL A 159 -16.32 -2.35 -4.12
C VAL A 159 -15.34 -1.50 -3.33
N ASN A 160 -15.35 -0.19 -3.53
CA ASN A 160 -14.43 0.72 -2.82
C ASN A 160 -14.65 0.69 -1.31
N ARG A 161 -15.90 0.66 -0.84
CA ARG A 161 -16.23 0.51 0.58
C ARG A 161 -15.61 -0.76 1.17
N ASP A 162 -15.73 -1.89 0.48
CA ASP A 162 -15.20 -3.16 0.95
C ASP A 162 -13.66 -3.11 1.05
N ILE A 163 -13.00 -2.47 0.07
CA ILE A 163 -11.54 -2.23 0.08
C ILE A 163 -11.14 -1.29 1.23
N ILE A 164 -11.89 -0.21 1.46
CA ILE A 164 -11.62 0.71 2.59
C ILE A 164 -11.71 -0.03 3.93
N LEU A 165 -12.79 -0.80 4.15
CA LEU A 165 -12.96 -1.57 5.39
C LEU A 165 -11.83 -2.58 5.60
N ARG A 166 -11.40 -3.25 4.53
CA ARG A 166 -10.23 -4.12 4.56
C ARG A 166 -8.96 -3.35 4.96
N THR A 167 -8.72 -2.19 4.36
CA THR A 167 -7.55 -1.35 4.65
C THR A 167 -7.55 -0.85 6.10
N LEU A 168 -8.70 -0.49 6.65
CA LEU A 168 -8.83 -0.12 8.06
C LEU A 168 -8.42 -1.27 8.99
N CYS A 169 -8.77 -2.52 8.66
CA CYS A 169 -8.31 -3.69 9.41
C CYS A 169 -6.78 -3.82 9.37
N ILE A 170 -6.17 -3.65 8.19
CA ILE A 170 -4.73 -3.68 8.04
C ILE A 170 -4.07 -2.62 8.92
N VAL A 171 -4.52 -1.37 8.79
CA VAL A 171 -4.00 -0.25 9.59
C VAL A 171 -4.16 -0.51 11.08
N ALA A 172 -5.31 -1.04 11.52
CA ALA A 172 -5.55 -1.37 12.92
C ALA A 172 -4.55 -2.41 13.44
N VAL A 173 -4.27 -3.49 12.67
CA VAL A 173 -3.30 -4.52 13.06
C VAL A 173 -1.89 -3.94 13.16
N TYR A 174 -1.44 -3.17 12.16
CA TYR A 174 -0.09 -2.59 12.20
C TYR A 174 0.08 -1.54 13.30
N THR A 175 -0.90 -0.66 13.48
CA THR A 175 -0.88 0.34 14.56
C THR A 175 -0.87 -0.35 15.93
N PHE A 176 -1.68 -1.40 16.08
CA PHE A 176 -1.70 -2.17 17.31
C PHE A 176 -0.37 -2.88 17.55
N PHE A 177 0.21 -3.51 16.53
CA PHE A 177 1.51 -4.19 16.62
C PHE A 177 2.60 -3.24 17.14
N THR A 178 2.72 -2.07 16.52
CA THR A 178 3.69 -1.05 16.94
C THR A 178 3.40 -0.53 18.34
N GLY A 179 2.12 -0.25 18.64
CA GLY A 179 1.71 0.22 19.96
C GLY A 179 1.89 -0.82 21.07
N ALA A 180 1.65 -2.11 20.78
CA ALA A 180 1.91 -3.20 21.72
C ALA A 180 3.42 -3.36 21.97
N SER A 181 4.25 -3.25 20.92
CA SER A 181 5.70 -3.27 21.06
C SER A 181 6.22 -2.12 21.91
N ALA A 182 5.67 -0.92 21.75
CA ALA A 182 6.06 0.26 22.54
C ALA A 182 5.69 0.16 24.02
N ARG A 183 4.63 -0.61 24.36
CA ARG A 183 4.17 -0.84 25.74
C ARG A 183 4.96 -1.90 26.49
N MET A 184 5.93 -2.55 25.88
CA MET A 184 6.76 -3.57 26.53
C MET A 184 7.83 -3.00 27.45
N ASP A 185 7.91 -1.64 27.59
CA ASP A 185 8.89 -0.90 28.39
C ASP A 185 10.36 -1.32 28.15
N ASP A 186 10.63 -1.93 26.99
CA ASP A 186 11.96 -2.34 26.53
C ASP A 186 12.27 -1.69 25.17
N PRO A 187 13.08 -0.62 25.17
CA PRO A 187 13.47 0.08 23.94
C PRO A 187 14.17 -0.83 22.90
N ALA A 188 14.91 -1.84 23.36
CA ALA A 188 15.58 -2.79 22.47
C ALA A 188 14.55 -3.70 21.79
N MET A 189 13.50 -4.12 22.50
CA MET A 189 12.42 -4.91 21.93
C MET A 189 11.62 -4.14 20.90
N LEU A 190 11.30 -2.86 21.18
CA LEU A 190 10.64 -1.99 20.20
C LEU A 190 11.49 -1.82 18.93
N ALA A 191 12.80 -1.59 19.09
CA ALA A 191 13.73 -1.46 17.98
C ALA A 191 13.76 -2.74 17.13
N VAL A 192 13.88 -3.91 17.76
CA VAL A 192 13.88 -5.21 17.09
C VAL A 192 12.56 -5.46 16.35
N ASN A 193 11.41 -5.26 17.00
CA ASN A 193 10.12 -5.47 16.35
C ASN A 193 9.92 -4.54 15.15
N THR A 194 10.34 -3.28 15.26
CA THR A 194 10.28 -2.30 14.15
C THR A 194 11.17 -2.75 12.99
N LEU A 195 12.40 -3.15 13.28
CA LEU A 195 13.37 -3.60 12.28
C LEU A 195 12.89 -4.87 11.55
N LEU A 196 12.35 -5.83 12.30
CA LEU A 196 11.79 -7.04 11.70
C LEU A 196 10.55 -6.74 10.86
N LEU A 197 9.72 -5.75 11.23
CA LEU A 197 8.63 -5.28 10.38
C LEU A 197 9.12 -4.63 9.08
N GLU A 198 10.27 -3.93 9.08
CA GLU A 198 10.86 -3.40 7.85
C GLU A 198 11.31 -4.53 6.91
N LEU A 199 11.92 -5.60 7.44
CA LEU A 199 12.24 -6.78 6.63
C LEU A 199 10.98 -7.43 6.05
N PHE A 200 9.91 -7.54 6.85
CA PHE A 200 8.62 -8.00 6.33
C PHE A 200 8.08 -7.06 5.23
N THR A 201 8.20 -5.76 5.39
CA THR A 201 7.74 -4.77 4.41
C THR A 201 8.48 -4.90 3.08
N LEU A 202 9.79 -5.17 3.11
CA LEU A 202 10.58 -5.46 1.91
C LEU A 202 10.04 -6.68 1.14
N PHE A 203 9.74 -7.78 1.84
CA PHE A 203 9.08 -8.95 1.27
C PHE A 203 7.71 -8.61 0.69
N SER A 204 6.90 -7.86 1.43
CA SER A 204 5.55 -7.44 1.03
C SER A 204 5.57 -6.70 -0.31
N TYR A 205 6.44 -5.70 -0.47
CA TYR A 205 6.55 -4.93 -1.72
C TYR A 205 6.89 -5.79 -2.94
N MET A 206 7.74 -6.81 -2.77
CA MET A 206 8.05 -7.72 -3.87
C MET A 206 6.85 -8.58 -4.25
N ASN A 207 6.10 -9.09 -3.28
CA ASN A 207 4.88 -9.86 -3.55
C ASN A 207 3.74 -9.00 -4.10
N ASP A 208 3.61 -7.74 -3.66
CA ASP A 208 2.61 -6.81 -4.17
C ASP A 208 2.76 -6.60 -5.68
N GLY A 209 3.98 -6.62 -6.22
CA GLY A 209 4.21 -6.56 -7.68
C GLY A 209 3.50 -7.70 -8.41
N PHE A 210 3.58 -8.93 -7.89
CA PHE A 210 2.88 -10.08 -8.46
C PHE A 210 1.37 -10.04 -8.19
N ALA A 211 0.94 -9.51 -7.05
CA ALA A 211 -0.47 -9.30 -6.75
C ALA A 211 -1.11 -8.31 -7.73
N TYR A 212 -0.47 -7.18 -8.04
CA TYR A 212 -0.93 -6.23 -9.06
C TYR A 212 -0.99 -6.85 -10.45
N ALA A 213 -0.01 -7.69 -10.82
CA ALA A 213 -0.05 -8.42 -12.08
C ALA A 213 -1.22 -9.41 -12.11
N ALA A 214 -1.44 -10.15 -11.02
CA ALA A 214 -2.56 -11.07 -10.87
C ALA A 214 -3.91 -10.34 -10.96
N GLU A 215 -4.05 -9.17 -10.32
CA GLU A 215 -5.25 -8.32 -10.39
C GLU A 215 -5.55 -7.92 -11.84
N ALA A 216 -4.59 -7.33 -12.51
CA ALA A 216 -4.76 -6.82 -13.87
C ALA A 216 -5.10 -7.93 -14.86
N LEU A 217 -4.37 -9.05 -14.82
CA LEU A 217 -4.55 -10.18 -15.74
C LEU A 217 -5.85 -10.95 -15.45
N THR A 218 -6.18 -11.17 -14.18
CA THR A 218 -7.45 -11.81 -13.78
C THR A 218 -8.64 -10.99 -14.31
N GLY A 219 -8.63 -9.67 -14.08
CA GLY A 219 -9.67 -8.79 -14.63
C GLY A 219 -9.78 -8.87 -16.15
N ARG A 220 -8.65 -8.88 -16.85
CA ARG A 220 -8.62 -9.00 -18.31
C ARG A 220 -9.22 -10.32 -18.79
N PHE A 221 -8.80 -11.46 -18.26
CA PHE A 221 -9.26 -12.76 -18.76
C PHE A 221 -10.71 -13.05 -18.38
N ILE A 222 -11.17 -12.60 -17.22
CA ILE A 222 -12.61 -12.67 -16.87
C ILE A 222 -13.42 -11.81 -17.86
N GLY A 223 -12.99 -10.61 -18.17
CA GLY A 223 -13.65 -9.74 -19.16
C GLY A 223 -13.69 -10.33 -20.56
N ALA A 224 -12.62 -11.01 -20.97
CA ALA A 224 -12.50 -11.70 -22.25
C ALA A 224 -13.25 -13.05 -22.29
N ARG A 225 -13.76 -13.55 -21.14
CA ARG A 225 -14.34 -14.90 -20.98
C ARG A 225 -13.37 -16.03 -21.40
N ASP A 226 -12.07 -15.82 -21.20
CA ASP A 226 -11.03 -16.79 -21.55
C ASP A 226 -10.61 -17.57 -20.28
N GLU A 227 -11.34 -18.64 -19.99
CA GLU A 227 -11.09 -19.48 -18.80
C GLU A 227 -9.75 -20.20 -18.86
N ARG A 228 -9.26 -20.57 -20.05
CA ARG A 228 -8.00 -21.28 -20.19
C ARG A 228 -6.83 -20.38 -19.80
N SER A 229 -6.77 -19.20 -20.41
CA SER A 229 -5.73 -18.20 -20.09
C SER A 229 -5.83 -17.71 -18.64
N LEU A 230 -7.04 -17.60 -18.10
CA LEU A 230 -7.23 -17.28 -16.69
C LEU A 230 -6.58 -18.33 -15.78
N ARG A 231 -6.88 -19.61 -16.00
CA ARG A 231 -6.32 -20.71 -15.19
C ARG A 231 -4.81 -20.77 -15.27
N ASP A 232 -4.24 -20.62 -16.47
CA ASP A 232 -2.79 -20.60 -16.68
C ASP A 232 -2.14 -19.38 -15.99
N CYS A 233 -2.77 -18.22 -16.06
CA CYS A 233 -2.33 -17.01 -15.39
C CYS A 233 -2.31 -17.20 -13.86
N LEU A 234 -3.40 -17.68 -13.27
CA LEU A 234 -3.49 -17.91 -11.83
C LEU A 234 -2.38 -18.85 -11.34
N ARG A 235 -2.17 -19.97 -12.05
CA ARG A 235 -1.10 -20.91 -11.72
C ARG A 235 0.29 -20.26 -11.75
N LYS A 236 0.58 -19.45 -12.78
CA LYS A 236 1.86 -18.75 -12.91
C LYS A 236 2.04 -17.69 -11.83
N CYS A 237 1.02 -16.89 -11.52
CA CYS A 237 1.09 -15.89 -10.46
C CYS A 237 1.38 -16.54 -9.09
N ILE A 238 0.66 -17.62 -8.76
CA ILE A 238 0.89 -18.38 -7.52
C ILE A 238 2.30 -18.96 -7.50
N LEU A 239 2.74 -19.59 -8.60
CA LEU A 239 4.08 -20.18 -8.69
C LEU A 239 5.17 -19.12 -8.46
N TRP A 240 5.09 -17.98 -9.14
CA TRP A 240 6.08 -16.92 -8.99
C TRP A 240 6.04 -16.25 -7.61
N GLY A 241 4.85 -16.06 -7.03
CA GLY A 241 4.73 -15.59 -5.66
C GLY A 241 5.38 -16.57 -4.65
N MET A 242 5.21 -17.88 -4.85
CA MET A 242 5.89 -18.89 -4.04
C MET A 242 7.41 -18.89 -4.26
N VAL A 243 7.88 -18.75 -5.50
CA VAL A 243 9.32 -18.65 -5.82
C VAL A 243 9.93 -17.44 -5.10
N VAL A 244 9.31 -16.28 -5.17
CA VAL A 244 9.77 -15.09 -4.44
C VAL A 244 9.83 -15.36 -2.94
N SER A 245 8.80 -15.99 -2.37
CA SER A 245 8.78 -16.31 -0.94
C SER A 245 9.92 -17.24 -0.54
N VAL A 246 10.21 -18.27 -1.35
CA VAL A 246 11.36 -19.17 -1.12
C VAL A 246 12.69 -18.42 -1.23
N VAL A 247 12.83 -17.50 -2.20
CA VAL A 247 14.02 -16.65 -2.33
C VAL A 247 14.22 -15.78 -1.08
N PHE A 248 13.14 -15.16 -0.56
CA PHE A 248 13.21 -14.36 0.67
C PHE A 248 13.50 -15.20 1.91
N VAL A 249 12.95 -16.42 2.00
CA VAL A 249 13.34 -17.37 3.06
C VAL A 249 14.84 -17.65 3.00
N GLY A 250 15.39 -17.97 1.81
CA GLY A 250 16.82 -18.20 1.63
C GLY A 250 17.66 -16.97 2.01
N LEU A 251 17.21 -15.78 1.60
CA LEU A 251 17.86 -14.51 1.94
C LEU A 251 17.86 -14.28 3.47
N TYR A 252 16.74 -14.49 4.14
CA TYR A 252 16.63 -14.29 5.59
C TYR A 252 17.38 -15.37 6.38
N VAL A 253 17.43 -16.63 5.92
CA VAL A 253 18.24 -17.67 6.56
C VAL A 253 19.73 -17.40 6.39
N GLY A 254 20.17 -16.99 5.18
CA GLY A 254 21.59 -16.82 4.86
C GLY A 254 22.20 -15.52 5.36
N TRP A 255 21.46 -14.41 5.26
CA TRP A 255 22.00 -13.04 5.42
C TRP A 255 21.23 -12.18 6.44
N TRP A 256 20.49 -12.75 7.38
CA TRP A 256 19.69 -11.97 8.31
C TRP A 256 20.53 -10.99 9.16
N ARG A 257 21.78 -11.38 9.53
CA ARG A 257 22.65 -10.54 10.35
C ARG A 257 23.09 -9.28 9.59
N GLU A 258 23.45 -9.45 8.34
CA GLU A 258 23.86 -8.38 7.45
C GLU A 258 22.67 -7.45 7.17
N LEU A 259 21.50 -8.02 6.92
CA LEU A 259 20.26 -7.25 6.70
C LEU A 259 19.86 -6.45 7.94
N VAL A 260 19.91 -7.05 9.12
CA VAL A 260 19.68 -6.35 10.39
C VAL A 260 20.74 -5.28 10.60
N GLY A 261 22.01 -5.57 10.28
CA GLY A 261 23.13 -4.65 10.40
C GLY A 261 23.01 -3.38 9.54
N ILE A 262 22.28 -3.43 8.42
CA ILE A 262 22.04 -2.22 7.60
C ILE A 262 21.24 -1.16 8.37
N PHE A 263 20.34 -1.59 9.28
CA PHE A 263 19.45 -0.71 10.04
C PHE A 263 20.00 -0.33 11.43
N VAL A 264 21.07 -0.99 11.87
CA VAL A 264 21.66 -0.75 13.20
C VAL A 264 22.99 -0.02 13.01
N GLU A 265 23.09 1.16 13.62
CA GLU A 265 24.34 1.93 13.58
C GLU A 265 25.45 1.15 14.31
N PRO A 266 26.60 0.87 13.64
CA PRO A 266 27.64 0.01 14.20
C PRO A 266 28.21 0.49 15.54
N ASP A 267 28.28 1.81 15.72
CA ASP A 267 28.85 2.46 16.91
C ASP A 267 27.82 2.71 18.01
N ALA A 268 26.54 2.30 17.81
CA ALA A 268 25.52 2.46 18.85
C ALA A 268 25.81 1.55 20.05
N PRO A 269 25.71 2.06 21.30
CA PRO A 269 26.04 1.30 22.52
C PRO A 269 25.29 -0.04 22.64
N ASN A 270 24.11 -0.15 22.02
CA ASN A 270 23.23 -1.31 22.09
C ASN A 270 23.20 -2.15 20.81
N ALA A 271 24.06 -1.87 19.81
CA ALA A 271 24.04 -2.53 18.51
C ALA A 271 24.10 -4.07 18.62
N ALA A 272 25.09 -4.58 19.37
CA ALA A 272 25.27 -6.02 19.58
C ALA A 272 24.08 -6.66 20.31
N ALA A 273 23.48 -5.96 21.26
CA ALA A 273 22.30 -6.44 22.00
C ALA A 273 21.06 -6.50 21.08
N ILE A 274 20.85 -5.50 20.21
CA ILE A 274 19.77 -5.49 19.24
C ILE A 274 19.91 -6.63 18.24
N VAL A 275 21.10 -6.87 17.68
CA VAL A 275 21.36 -7.98 16.76
C VAL A 275 21.14 -9.33 17.44
N ALA A 276 21.65 -9.51 18.67
CA ALA A 276 21.44 -10.76 19.43
C ALA A 276 19.97 -11.00 19.74
N LEU A 277 19.21 -9.95 20.09
CA LEU A 277 17.78 -10.03 20.37
C LEU A 277 16.99 -10.30 19.07
N ALA A 278 17.32 -9.66 17.94
CA ALA A 278 16.73 -9.92 16.64
C ALA A 278 16.87 -11.40 16.25
N GLY A 279 18.02 -12.01 16.54
CA GLY A 279 18.26 -13.44 16.30
C GLY A 279 17.28 -14.39 17.01
N ARG A 280 16.69 -13.97 18.14
CA ARG A 280 15.65 -14.76 18.84
C ARG A 280 14.30 -14.76 18.11
N TYR A 281 14.00 -13.70 17.33
CA TYR A 281 12.73 -13.51 16.67
C TYR A 281 12.80 -13.70 15.16
N ILE A 282 14.02 -13.87 14.58
CA ILE A 282 14.21 -13.99 13.14
C ILE A 282 13.42 -15.18 12.54
N GLY A 283 13.17 -16.23 13.33
CA GLY A 283 12.33 -17.37 12.91
C GLY A 283 10.94 -16.94 12.43
N TRP A 284 10.37 -15.88 12.99
CA TRP A 284 9.08 -15.36 12.55
C TRP A 284 9.17 -14.71 11.18
N ILE A 285 10.24 -13.93 10.92
CA ILE A 285 10.47 -13.30 9.61
C ILE A 285 10.75 -14.35 8.53
N ILE A 286 11.35 -15.48 8.87
CA ILE A 286 11.52 -16.63 7.95
C ILE A 286 10.16 -17.31 7.68
N ALA A 287 9.28 -17.40 8.68
CA ALA A 287 7.98 -18.06 8.55
C ALA A 287 6.95 -17.21 7.76
N ILE A 288 7.01 -15.88 7.89
CA ILE A 288 6.02 -14.96 7.27
C ILE A 288 5.99 -15.04 5.74
N PRO A 289 7.10 -15.08 4.99
CA PRO A 289 7.06 -15.25 3.55
C PRO A 289 6.30 -16.50 3.10
N LEU A 290 6.45 -17.59 3.83
CA LEU A 290 5.74 -18.85 3.54
C LEU A 290 4.24 -18.74 3.85
N ALA A 291 3.90 -18.13 4.98
CA ALA A 291 2.51 -17.93 5.39
C ALA A 291 1.78 -16.91 4.49
N GLY A 292 2.48 -15.84 4.07
CA GLY A 292 1.90 -14.73 3.33
C GLY A 292 1.88 -14.89 1.81
N ALA A 293 2.69 -15.76 1.22
CA ALA A 293 2.82 -15.91 -0.23
C ALA A 293 1.47 -16.02 -0.96
N MET A 294 0.67 -16.99 -0.53
CA MET A 294 -0.63 -17.28 -1.13
C MET A 294 -1.66 -16.15 -0.90
N PRO A 295 -1.83 -15.63 0.32
CA PRO A 295 -2.74 -14.53 0.59
C PRO A 295 -2.47 -13.27 -0.23
N PHE A 296 -1.21 -12.84 -0.42
CA PHE A 296 -0.87 -11.68 -1.25
C PHE A 296 -1.35 -11.84 -2.70
N ILE A 297 -1.10 -13.00 -3.30
CA ILE A 297 -1.54 -13.28 -4.68
C ILE A 297 -3.06 -13.38 -4.76
N MET A 298 -3.69 -14.01 -3.76
CA MET A 298 -5.15 -14.13 -3.71
C MET A 298 -5.84 -12.79 -3.56
N ASP A 299 -5.27 -11.83 -2.83
CA ASP A 299 -5.76 -10.46 -2.76
C ASP A 299 -5.86 -9.85 -4.17
N GLY A 300 -4.80 -9.93 -4.97
CA GLY A 300 -4.82 -9.44 -6.36
C GLY A 300 -5.86 -10.14 -7.22
N ILE A 301 -5.96 -11.46 -7.15
CA ILE A 301 -6.95 -12.26 -7.88
C ILE A 301 -8.38 -11.83 -7.52
N MET A 302 -8.68 -11.67 -6.24
CA MET A 302 -10.00 -11.30 -5.76
C MET A 302 -10.40 -9.87 -6.17
N VAL A 303 -9.45 -8.93 -6.16
CA VAL A 303 -9.68 -7.57 -6.68
C VAL A 303 -9.95 -7.62 -8.18
N GLY A 304 -9.13 -8.32 -8.97
CA GLY A 304 -9.33 -8.48 -10.41
C GLY A 304 -10.66 -9.15 -10.76
N ALA A 305 -11.11 -10.11 -9.93
CA ALA A 305 -12.42 -10.76 -10.05
C ALA A 305 -13.58 -9.91 -9.51
N THR A 306 -13.31 -8.77 -8.86
CA THR A 306 -14.31 -7.93 -8.18
C THR A 306 -15.05 -8.60 -7.03
N HIS A 307 -14.42 -9.60 -6.40
CA HIS A 307 -14.95 -10.32 -5.23
C HIS A 307 -14.56 -9.64 -3.90
N SER A 308 -14.72 -8.32 -3.82
CA SER A 308 -14.31 -7.49 -2.68
C SER A 308 -14.96 -7.89 -1.34
N ARG A 309 -16.18 -8.45 -1.37
CA ARG A 309 -16.88 -8.91 -0.16
C ARG A 309 -16.17 -10.08 0.52
N ILE A 310 -15.61 -11.02 -0.26
CA ILE A 310 -14.89 -12.17 0.27
C ILE A 310 -13.61 -11.67 0.97
N MET A 311 -12.85 -10.80 0.31
CA MET A 311 -11.66 -10.18 0.88
C MET A 311 -11.92 -9.46 2.19
N ARG A 312 -12.98 -8.61 2.21
CA ARG A 312 -13.37 -7.90 3.43
C ARG A 312 -13.71 -8.85 4.57
N ASN A 313 -14.50 -9.89 4.30
CA ASN A 313 -14.92 -10.83 5.33
C ASN A 313 -13.74 -11.65 5.86
N SER A 314 -12.86 -12.14 4.98
CA SER A 314 -11.62 -12.81 5.37
C SER A 314 -10.77 -11.91 6.27
N MET A 315 -10.64 -10.63 5.90
CA MET A 315 -9.87 -9.67 6.68
C MET A 315 -10.48 -9.42 8.07
N PHE A 316 -11.79 -9.33 8.20
CA PHE A 316 -12.44 -9.23 9.51
C PHE A 316 -12.18 -10.47 10.39
N CYS A 317 -12.30 -11.67 9.81
CA CYS A 317 -12.01 -12.91 10.53
C CYS A 317 -10.53 -12.98 10.97
N SER A 318 -9.61 -12.62 10.05
CA SER A 318 -8.17 -12.62 10.33
C SER A 318 -7.80 -11.60 11.41
N THR A 319 -8.40 -10.42 11.37
CA THR A 319 -8.18 -9.37 12.37
C THR A 319 -8.73 -9.80 13.73
N ALA A 320 -9.93 -10.38 13.78
CA ALA A 320 -10.48 -10.93 15.01
C ALA A 320 -9.61 -12.04 15.59
N ALA A 321 -9.12 -12.95 14.75
CA ALA A 321 -8.18 -14.00 15.15
C ALA A 321 -6.87 -13.41 15.68
N TYR A 322 -6.33 -12.37 15.04
CA TYR A 322 -5.12 -11.67 15.50
C TYR A 322 -5.27 -11.19 16.95
N PHE A 323 -6.33 -10.46 17.25
CA PHE A 323 -6.56 -9.95 18.61
C PHE A 323 -6.84 -11.08 19.61
N ALA A 324 -7.61 -12.10 19.21
CA ALA A 324 -7.91 -13.23 20.08
C ALA A 324 -6.62 -14.01 20.47
N ILE A 325 -5.73 -14.26 19.49
CA ILE A 325 -4.46 -14.94 19.72
C ILE A 325 -3.53 -14.09 20.59
N TYR A 326 -3.42 -12.79 20.27
CA TYR A 326 -2.57 -11.90 21.06
C TYR A 326 -3.02 -11.83 22.51
N TYR A 327 -4.27 -11.49 22.80
CA TYR A 327 -4.75 -11.36 24.17
C TYR A 327 -4.82 -12.71 24.92
N GLY A 328 -5.06 -13.81 24.20
CA GLY A 328 -5.10 -15.14 24.81
C GLY A 328 -3.73 -15.69 25.20
N LEU A 329 -2.68 -15.31 24.46
CA LEU A 329 -1.34 -15.92 24.63
C LEU A 329 -0.28 -14.94 25.15
N TYR A 330 -0.53 -13.64 25.15
CA TYR A 330 0.47 -12.64 25.53
C TYR A 330 1.01 -12.86 26.94
N GLY A 331 0.14 -13.20 27.90
CA GLY A 331 0.53 -13.46 29.29
C GLY A 331 1.43 -14.71 29.45
N TRP A 332 1.49 -15.60 28.44
CA TRP A 332 2.24 -16.86 28.54
C TRP A 332 3.56 -16.79 27.76
N ILE A 333 3.54 -16.22 26.55
CA ILE A 333 4.70 -16.24 25.64
C ILE A 333 5.20 -14.83 25.26
N GLY A 334 4.63 -13.77 25.86
CA GLY A 334 5.10 -12.38 25.69
C GLY A 334 5.15 -11.96 24.23
N ASN A 335 6.27 -11.37 23.77
CA ASN A 335 6.45 -10.87 22.40
C ASN A 335 6.25 -11.95 21.31
N ASN A 336 6.47 -13.24 21.62
CA ASN A 336 6.18 -14.30 20.67
C ASN A 336 4.67 -14.40 20.34
N ALA A 337 3.77 -14.00 21.26
CA ALA A 337 2.34 -13.94 20.95
C ALA A 337 2.02 -12.90 19.89
N LEU A 338 2.73 -11.76 19.91
CA LEU A 338 2.58 -10.71 18.92
C LEU A 338 2.96 -11.19 17.51
N TRP A 339 4.10 -11.85 17.39
CA TRP A 339 4.59 -12.42 16.13
C TRP A 339 3.77 -13.61 15.65
N LEU A 340 3.35 -14.50 16.56
CA LEU A 340 2.45 -15.60 16.22
C LEU A 340 1.12 -15.10 15.68
N ALA A 341 0.52 -14.14 16.38
CA ALA A 341 -0.73 -13.52 15.95
C ALA A 341 -0.58 -12.88 14.56
N PHE A 342 0.53 -12.17 14.31
CA PHE A 342 0.82 -11.52 13.03
C PHE A 342 1.04 -12.55 11.90
N THR A 343 1.77 -13.64 12.17
CA THR A 343 2.00 -14.69 11.18
C THR A 343 0.71 -15.41 10.81
N LEU A 344 -0.11 -15.75 11.80
CA LEU A 344 -1.42 -16.37 11.56
C LEU A 344 -2.40 -15.41 10.88
N TYR A 345 -2.36 -14.11 11.22
CA TYR A 345 -3.11 -13.09 10.50
C TYR A 345 -2.72 -13.04 9.01
N MET A 346 -1.42 -13.14 8.68
CA MET A 346 -0.95 -13.18 7.30
C MET A 346 -1.43 -14.44 6.57
N PHE A 347 -1.52 -15.57 7.24
CA PHE A 347 -1.98 -16.82 6.66
C PHE A 347 -3.50 -16.86 6.42
N LEU A 348 -4.28 -16.29 7.33
CA LEU A 348 -5.75 -16.33 7.30
C LEU A 348 -6.39 -15.24 6.44
N ARG A 349 -5.62 -14.25 6.06
CA ARG A 349 -6.03 -13.05 5.31
C ARG A 349 -6.52 -13.28 3.84
#